data_358729f4db5b5e83f8acb13140a667e1
#
_entry.id   358729f4db5b5e83f8acb13140a667e1
#
_cell.length_a   1.000
_cell.length_b   1.000
_cell.length_c   1.000
_cell.angle_alpha   90.00
_cell.angle_beta   90.00
_cell.angle_gamma   90.00
#
_symmetry.space_group_name_H-M   'P 1'
#
loop_
_entity.id
_entity.type
_entity.pdbx_description
1 polymer ?
#
loop_
_entity_poly.entity_id
_entity_poly.type
_entity_poly.pdbx_seq_one_letter_code
_entity_poly.pdbx_strand_id
1 'polypeptide(L)'
;CREYETGKLKMYSHIPEFSGLKDLPSLFAVTQRKKSGEIWFGMYNGGIYVYRKGEKVKHLTTKNSGFLTSDCVSALYEDYEGNCWVGTRGGIGVRLADGTDYRFETMNFNDSLSAGWIYVRDIIKDMDNSVWLATSNLGVIHITGDVRQPSTLKYENYSFHNRKLITNTVLCIHLDR
;
A
#
# COMPACT_ATOMS: atom_id res chain seq x y z
N CYS A 1 16.89 2.87 -9.82
CA CYS A 1 17.55 2.65 -8.52
C CYS A 1 19.02 3.05 -8.57
N ARG A 2 19.51 3.70 -7.55
CA ARG A 2 20.93 4.03 -7.43
C ARG A 2 21.63 2.93 -6.65
N GLU A 3 22.66 2.28 -7.22
CA GLU A 3 23.53 1.41 -6.43
C GLU A 3 24.40 2.27 -5.52
N TYR A 4 24.24 2.13 -4.21
CA TYR A 4 24.92 2.97 -3.21
C TYR A 4 26.45 2.86 -3.27
N GLU A 5 27.00 1.68 -3.64
CA GLU A 5 28.45 1.45 -3.68
C GLU A 5 29.14 1.98 -4.94
N THR A 6 28.42 2.10 -6.04
CA THR A 6 29.04 2.49 -7.34
C THR A 6 28.52 3.81 -7.90
N GLY A 7 27.46 4.36 -7.33
CA GLY A 7 26.79 5.58 -7.81
C GLY A 7 26.14 5.45 -9.19
N LYS A 8 26.12 4.24 -9.78
CA LYS A 8 25.54 3.98 -11.08
C LYS A 8 24.03 3.82 -11.00
N LEU A 9 23.32 4.40 -11.95
CA LEU A 9 21.89 4.18 -12.15
C LEU A 9 21.68 2.88 -12.93
N LYS A 10 20.91 1.96 -12.38
CA LYS A 10 20.42 0.80 -13.11
C LYS A 10 18.95 0.97 -13.46
N MET A 11 18.62 0.76 -14.72
CA MET A 11 17.22 0.65 -15.14
C MET A 11 16.75 -0.78 -14.93
N TYR A 12 15.59 -0.96 -14.31
CA TYR A 12 15.02 -2.29 -14.03
C TYR A 12 14.75 -3.11 -15.30
N SER A 13 14.51 -2.45 -16.44
CA SER A 13 14.40 -3.11 -17.76
C SER A 13 15.66 -3.89 -18.18
N HIS A 14 16.80 -3.59 -17.57
CA HIS A 14 18.08 -4.28 -17.85
C HIS A 14 18.45 -5.30 -16.77
N ILE A 15 17.57 -5.54 -15.80
CA ILE A 15 17.80 -6.59 -14.80
C ILE A 15 17.34 -7.92 -15.42
N PRO A 16 18.21 -8.95 -15.48
CA PRO A 16 17.89 -10.22 -16.15
C PRO A 16 16.60 -10.87 -15.68
N GLU A 17 16.29 -10.74 -14.39
CA GLU A 17 15.09 -11.30 -13.77
C GLU A 17 13.78 -10.69 -14.30
N PHE A 18 13.85 -9.48 -14.91
CA PHE A 18 12.72 -8.83 -15.57
C PHE A 18 12.68 -9.03 -17.08
N SER A 19 13.70 -9.66 -17.69
CA SER A 19 13.81 -9.79 -19.15
C SER A 19 12.66 -10.58 -19.81
N GLY A 20 11.99 -11.43 -19.04
CA GLY A 20 10.82 -12.20 -19.50
C GLY A 20 9.47 -11.51 -19.34
N LEU A 21 9.45 -10.33 -18.69
CA LEU A 21 8.22 -9.57 -18.45
C LEU A 21 8.06 -8.54 -19.56
N LYS A 22 7.09 -8.79 -20.45
CA LYS A 22 6.71 -7.84 -21.52
C LYS A 22 5.54 -7.01 -21.05
N ASP A 23 5.46 -5.75 -21.53
CA ASP A 23 4.31 -4.87 -21.35
C ASP A 23 3.89 -4.66 -19.87
N LEU A 24 4.89 -4.40 -19.00
CA LEU A 24 4.61 -4.09 -17.60
C LEU A 24 3.70 -2.85 -17.49
N PRO A 25 2.65 -2.92 -16.66
CA PRO A 25 1.82 -1.77 -16.37
C PRO A 25 2.60 -0.61 -15.75
N SER A 26 2.00 0.57 -15.70
CA SER A 26 2.62 1.74 -15.08
C SER A 26 2.93 1.49 -13.60
N LEU A 27 4.14 1.83 -13.17
CA LEU A 27 4.58 1.76 -11.79
C LEU A 27 4.00 2.95 -11.00
N PHE A 28 3.32 2.67 -9.90
CA PHE A 28 2.73 3.70 -9.02
C PHE A 28 3.40 3.77 -7.65
N ALA A 29 3.85 2.64 -7.12
CA ALA A 29 4.45 2.58 -5.80
C ALA A 29 5.64 1.62 -5.76
N VAL A 30 6.61 1.93 -4.93
CA VAL A 30 7.76 1.05 -4.68
C VAL A 30 8.13 1.10 -3.21
N THR A 31 8.45 -0.06 -2.64
CA THR A 31 9.01 -0.16 -1.29
C THR A 31 10.07 -1.25 -1.23
N GLN A 32 11.08 -1.07 -0.38
CA GLN A 32 12.05 -2.11 -0.09
C GLN A 32 11.79 -2.67 1.30
N ARG A 33 11.61 -3.98 1.38
CA ARG A 33 11.43 -4.71 2.65
C ARG A 33 12.76 -4.77 3.40
N LYS A 34 12.81 -4.16 4.60
CA LYS A 34 14.07 -4.02 5.38
C LYS A 34 14.67 -5.38 5.77
N LYS A 35 13.83 -6.34 6.20
CA LYS A 35 14.30 -7.66 6.65
C LYS A 35 14.67 -8.61 5.52
N SER A 36 13.88 -8.68 4.46
CA SER A 36 14.08 -9.61 3.35
C SER A 36 14.93 -9.05 2.22
N GLY A 37 15.08 -7.73 2.16
CA GLY A 37 15.72 -7.04 1.03
C GLY A 37 14.91 -7.09 -0.27
N GLU A 38 13.71 -7.66 -0.24
CA GLU A 38 12.79 -7.67 -1.39
C GLU A 38 12.38 -6.25 -1.77
N ILE A 39 12.27 -6.00 -3.06
CA ILE A 39 11.71 -4.77 -3.60
C ILE A 39 10.34 -5.10 -4.19
N TRP A 40 9.33 -4.41 -3.71
CA TRP A 40 7.95 -4.54 -4.17
C TRP A 40 7.59 -3.39 -5.09
N PHE A 41 7.08 -3.71 -6.26
CA PHE A 41 6.64 -2.77 -7.28
C PHE A 41 5.13 -2.85 -7.41
N GLY A 42 4.42 -1.82 -6.97
CA GLY A 42 2.98 -1.69 -7.09
C GLY A 42 2.60 -1.09 -8.44
N MET A 43 1.78 -1.82 -9.20
CA MET A 43 1.44 -1.48 -10.56
C MET A 43 -0.01 -0.98 -10.71
N TYR A 44 -0.24 -0.13 -11.68
CA TYR A 44 -1.59 0.23 -12.13
C TYR A 44 -2.21 -0.94 -12.89
N ASN A 45 -3.24 -1.58 -12.31
CA ASN A 45 -3.91 -2.77 -12.85
C ASN A 45 -2.99 -3.98 -13.09
N GLY A 46 -1.87 -4.08 -12.35
CA GLY A 46 -0.91 -5.16 -12.53
C GLY A 46 -0.52 -5.88 -11.23
N GLY A 47 -1.16 -5.56 -10.11
CA GLY A 47 -0.82 -6.13 -8.82
C GLY A 47 0.56 -5.70 -8.33
N ILE A 48 1.31 -6.61 -7.74
CA ILE A 48 2.65 -6.37 -7.19
C ILE A 48 3.64 -7.32 -7.82
N TYR A 49 4.74 -6.78 -8.33
CA TYR A 49 5.93 -7.57 -8.68
C TYR A 49 6.93 -7.50 -7.53
N VAL A 50 7.34 -8.66 -7.04
CA VAL A 50 8.31 -8.80 -5.96
C VAL A 50 9.63 -9.24 -6.56
N TYR A 51 10.65 -8.40 -6.40
CA TYR A 51 12.00 -8.66 -6.86
C TYR A 51 12.94 -8.93 -5.69
N ARG A 52 13.77 -9.94 -5.83
CA ARG A 52 14.93 -10.21 -5.00
C ARG A 52 16.06 -10.66 -5.90
N LYS A 53 17.26 -10.10 -5.71
CA LYS A 53 18.43 -10.40 -6.54
C LYS A 53 18.72 -11.91 -6.55
N GLY A 54 18.82 -12.48 -7.74
CA GLY A 54 19.11 -13.92 -7.93
C GLY A 54 17.89 -14.83 -7.78
N GLU A 55 16.70 -14.28 -7.56
CA GLU A 55 15.44 -15.06 -7.51
C GLU A 55 14.53 -14.69 -8.68
N LYS A 56 13.69 -15.65 -9.09
CA LYS A 56 12.64 -15.37 -10.06
C LYS A 56 11.67 -14.34 -9.48
N VAL A 57 11.31 -13.34 -10.28
CA VAL A 57 10.31 -12.33 -9.91
C VAL A 57 8.98 -13.01 -9.60
N LYS A 58 8.42 -12.72 -8.40
CA LYS A 58 7.09 -13.20 -8.02
C LYS A 58 6.05 -12.15 -8.45
N HIS A 59 4.91 -12.58 -8.93
CA HIS A 59 3.81 -11.73 -9.32
C HIS A 59 2.59 -12.02 -8.44
N LEU A 60 2.19 -11.04 -7.65
CA LEU A 60 1.06 -11.09 -6.73
C LEU A 60 -0.13 -10.31 -7.31
N THR A 61 -1.27 -10.95 -7.34
CA THR A 61 -2.54 -10.39 -7.82
C THR A 61 -3.67 -10.75 -6.87
N THR A 62 -4.83 -10.19 -7.05
CA THR A 62 -6.05 -10.57 -6.31
C THR A 62 -6.39 -12.05 -6.42
N LYS A 63 -5.89 -12.74 -7.45
CA LYS A 63 -6.16 -14.16 -7.69
C LYS A 63 -5.26 -15.10 -6.88
N ASN A 64 -4.08 -14.63 -6.46
CA ASN A 64 -3.07 -15.48 -5.83
C ASN A 64 -2.49 -14.92 -4.53
N SER A 65 -3.05 -13.80 -4.01
CA SER A 65 -2.65 -13.23 -2.72
C SER A 65 -3.87 -12.96 -1.84
N GLY A 66 -3.74 -13.29 -0.54
CA GLY A 66 -4.82 -13.13 0.44
C GLY A 66 -5.08 -11.68 0.87
N PHE A 67 -4.15 -10.76 0.58
CA PHE A 67 -4.22 -9.38 1.07
C PHE A 67 -4.58 -8.33 0.00
N LEU A 68 -4.44 -8.61 -1.30
CA LEU A 68 -4.77 -7.64 -2.32
C LEU A 68 -6.28 -7.48 -2.49
N THR A 69 -6.77 -6.26 -2.33
CA THR A 69 -8.17 -5.87 -2.54
C THR A 69 -8.44 -5.46 -4.00
N SER A 70 -7.39 -5.06 -4.72
CA SER A 70 -7.44 -4.72 -6.16
C SER A 70 -6.04 -4.85 -6.75
N ASP A 71 -5.96 -5.18 -8.05
CA ASP A 71 -4.69 -5.18 -8.80
C ASP A 71 -4.20 -3.76 -9.18
N CYS A 72 -4.99 -2.73 -8.90
CA CYS A 72 -4.55 -1.33 -9.00
C CYS A 72 -3.90 -0.90 -7.69
N VAL A 73 -2.59 -1.12 -7.57
CA VAL A 73 -1.79 -0.82 -6.37
C VAL A 73 -1.20 0.58 -6.49
N SER A 74 -1.52 1.44 -5.53
CA SER A 74 -1.16 2.86 -5.55
C SER A 74 -0.29 3.31 -4.39
N ALA A 75 -0.23 2.53 -3.30
CA ALA A 75 0.61 2.81 -2.15
C ALA A 75 1.20 1.52 -1.58
N LEU A 76 2.45 1.58 -1.16
CA LEU A 76 3.17 0.50 -0.48
C LEU A 76 3.94 1.10 0.69
N TYR A 77 3.73 0.57 1.87
CA TYR A 77 4.37 1.03 3.10
C TYR A 77 4.80 -0.16 3.97
N GLU A 78 6.07 -0.23 4.35
CA GLU A 78 6.55 -1.17 5.36
C GLU A 78 6.65 -0.46 6.71
N ASP A 79 5.92 -0.94 7.72
CA ASP A 79 6.00 -0.40 9.06
C ASP A 79 7.25 -0.90 9.81
N TYR A 80 7.48 -0.36 11.01
CA TYR A 80 8.65 -0.69 11.82
C TYR A 80 8.63 -2.13 12.37
N GLU A 81 7.47 -2.79 12.38
CA GLU A 81 7.33 -4.22 12.74
C GLU A 81 7.67 -5.12 11.55
N GLY A 82 7.74 -4.56 10.34
CA GLY A 82 7.97 -5.29 9.09
C GLY A 82 6.69 -5.80 8.45
N ASN A 83 5.52 -5.27 8.84
CA ASN A 83 4.28 -5.53 8.11
C ASN A 83 4.24 -4.67 6.84
N CYS A 84 3.72 -5.22 5.77
CA CYS A 84 3.57 -4.50 4.50
C CYS A 84 2.12 -4.10 4.29
N TRP A 85 1.88 -2.80 4.28
CA TRP A 85 0.59 -2.19 4.02
C TRP A 85 0.48 -1.84 2.54
N VAL A 86 -0.64 -2.19 1.93
CA VAL A 86 -0.87 -2.03 0.50
C VAL A 86 -2.15 -1.25 0.27
N GLY A 87 -1.99 -0.06 -0.26
CA GLY A 87 -3.10 0.77 -0.69
C GLY A 87 -3.46 0.49 -2.14
N THR A 88 -4.73 0.29 -2.38
CA THR A 88 -5.26 -0.01 -3.71
C THR A 88 -6.44 0.88 -4.06
N ARG A 89 -6.99 0.68 -5.24
CA ARG A 89 -8.27 1.27 -5.66
C ARG A 89 -9.49 0.57 -5.04
N GLY A 90 -9.30 -0.50 -4.29
CA GLY A 90 -10.38 -1.28 -3.65
C GLY A 90 -10.25 -1.34 -2.12
N GLY A 91 -9.47 -0.46 -1.49
CA GLY A 91 -9.23 -0.48 -0.05
C GLY A 91 -7.77 -0.74 0.31
N ILE A 92 -7.53 -1.35 1.46
CA ILE A 92 -6.20 -1.70 1.94
C ILE A 92 -6.04 -3.19 2.16
N GLY A 93 -4.82 -3.65 1.92
CA GLY A 93 -4.37 -4.96 2.31
C GLY A 93 -3.19 -4.87 3.27
N VAL A 94 -2.99 -5.88 4.07
CA VAL A 94 -1.86 -5.97 5.00
C VAL A 94 -1.30 -7.37 4.95
N ARG A 95 0.01 -7.49 4.69
CA ARG A 95 0.77 -8.72 4.94
C ARG A 95 1.63 -8.51 6.15
N LEU A 96 1.36 -9.23 7.22
CA LEU A 96 2.15 -9.18 8.44
C LEU A 96 3.55 -9.77 8.22
N ALA A 97 4.46 -9.45 9.13
CA ALA A 97 5.83 -9.95 9.10
C ALA A 97 5.91 -11.49 9.25
N ASP A 98 4.90 -12.11 9.87
CA ASP A 98 4.76 -13.57 10.01
C ASP A 98 4.13 -14.25 8.77
N GLY A 99 3.72 -13.47 7.76
CA GLY A 99 3.10 -13.95 6.53
C GLY A 99 1.57 -14.00 6.57
N THR A 100 0.95 -13.65 7.69
CA THR A 100 -0.52 -13.58 7.78
C THR A 100 -1.06 -12.43 6.95
N ASP A 101 -2.13 -12.67 6.23
CA ASP A 101 -2.76 -11.72 5.30
C ASP A 101 -4.10 -11.22 5.84
N TYR A 102 -4.31 -9.91 5.75
CA TYR A 102 -5.58 -9.25 6.01
C TYR A 102 -5.95 -8.34 4.83
N ARG A 103 -7.26 -8.19 4.56
CA ARG A 103 -7.77 -7.25 3.58
C ARG A 103 -9.02 -6.56 4.07
N PHE A 104 -9.15 -5.28 3.74
CA PHE A 104 -10.25 -4.42 4.13
C PHE A 104 -10.75 -3.70 2.88
N GLU A 105 -11.84 -4.23 2.30
CA GLU A 105 -12.45 -3.72 1.05
C GLU A 105 -13.45 -2.60 1.35
N THR A 106 -14.07 -2.67 2.53
CA THR A 106 -15.01 -1.65 3.00
C THR A 106 -14.64 -1.21 4.39
N MET A 107 -14.80 0.08 4.65
CA MET A 107 -14.63 0.67 5.97
C MET A 107 -15.97 1.29 6.36
N ASN A 108 -16.53 0.81 7.47
CA ASN A 108 -17.75 1.38 8.00
C ASN A 108 -17.42 2.65 8.77
N PHE A 109 -17.69 3.79 8.16
CA PHE A 109 -17.71 5.06 8.85
C PHE A 109 -19.06 5.21 9.54
N ASN A 110 -19.07 5.73 10.78
CA ASN A 110 -20.30 6.00 11.53
C ASN A 110 -21.21 7.06 10.87
N ASP A 111 -20.74 7.68 9.80
CA ASP A 111 -21.47 8.64 8.98
C ASP A 111 -21.94 7.97 7.68
N SER A 112 -23.02 8.51 7.09
CA SER A 112 -23.70 8.05 5.86
C SER A 112 -22.82 7.93 4.59
N LEU A 113 -21.51 8.02 4.72
CA LEU A 113 -20.51 7.89 3.67
C LEU A 113 -20.03 6.44 3.57
N SER A 114 -20.96 5.50 3.35
CA SER A 114 -20.58 4.17 2.85
C SER A 114 -20.08 4.33 1.41
N ALA A 115 -18.81 4.68 1.27
CA ALA A 115 -18.18 4.76 -0.03
C ALA A 115 -18.03 3.34 -0.58
N GLY A 116 -18.62 3.09 -1.72
CA GLY A 116 -18.57 1.79 -2.39
C GLY A 116 -17.17 1.35 -2.80
N TRP A 117 -16.16 2.22 -2.71
CA TRP A 117 -14.75 1.92 -2.95
C TRP A 117 -13.85 3.03 -2.41
N ILE A 118 -12.64 2.68 -1.98
CA ILE A 118 -11.66 3.57 -1.38
C ILE A 118 -10.42 3.55 -2.26
N TYR A 119 -10.04 4.70 -2.83
CA TYR A 119 -8.81 4.81 -3.59
C TYR A 119 -7.70 5.39 -2.69
N VAL A 120 -6.91 4.50 -2.12
CA VAL A 120 -5.80 4.86 -1.23
C VAL A 120 -4.63 5.37 -2.06
N ARG A 121 -4.06 6.50 -1.67
CA ARG A 121 -2.94 7.19 -2.35
C ARG A 121 -1.64 7.08 -1.58
N ASP A 122 -1.74 7.10 -0.25
CA ASP A 122 -0.59 7.01 0.63
C ASP A 122 -0.99 6.41 1.98
N ILE A 123 -0.04 5.83 2.67
CA ILE A 123 -0.22 5.14 3.95
C ILE A 123 0.95 5.46 4.86
N ILE A 124 0.65 5.83 6.09
CA ILE A 124 1.64 5.90 7.17
C ILE A 124 1.09 5.26 8.44
N LYS A 125 1.98 4.72 9.26
CA LYS A 125 1.67 4.21 10.61
C LYS A 125 2.39 5.06 11.63
N ASP A 126 1.62 5.56 12.61
CA ASP A 126 2.14 6.35 13.71
C ASP A 126 2.71 5.47 14.84
N MET A 127 3.41 6.09 15.79
CA MET A 127 4.05 5.39 16.92
C MET A 127 3.03 4.82 17.92
N ASP A 128 1.82 5.34 17.94
CA ASP A 128 0.69 4.83 18.73
C ASP A 128 0.00 3.62 18.08
N ASN A 129 0.56 3.10 16.98
CA ASN A 129 0.04 2.05 16.12
C ASN A 129 -1.16 2.43 15.26
N SER A 130 -1.63 3.66 15.31
CA SER A 130 -2.66 4.12 14.38
C SER A 130 -2.13 4.20 12.94
N VAL A 131 -3.03 4.01 11.99
CA VAL A 131 -2.73 4.07 10.55
C VAL A 131 -3.51 5.20 9.92
N TRP A 132 -2.82 5.99 9.11
CA TRP A 132 -3.40 7.10 8.37
C TRP A 132 -3.35 6.84 6.88
N LEU A 133 -4.47 7.00 6.21
CA LEU A 133 -4.60 6.82 4.77
C LEU A 133 -4.93 8.15 4.10
N ALA A 134 -4.15 8.55 3.10
CA ALA A 134 -4.56 9.57 2.14
C ALA A 134 -5.40 8.91 1.05
N THR A 135 -6.52 9.51 0.67
CA THR A 135 -7.39 8.96 -0.37
C THR A 135 -7.73 9.98 -1.45
N SER A 136 -8.07 9.51 -2.65
CA SER A 136 -8.52 10.38 -3.74
C SER A 136 -9.98 10.82 -3.62
N ASN A 137 -10.77 10.20 -2.77
CA ASN A 137 -12.22 10.38 -2.76
C ASN A 137 -12.85 10.59 -1.37
N LEU A 138 -12.14 10.26 -0.29
CA LEU A 138 -12.66 10.33 1.08
C LEU A 138 -11.83 11.24 2.01
N GLY A 139 -10.85 11.98 1.48
CA GLY A 139 -9.98 12.77 2.32
C GLY A 139 -8.94 11.90 3.03
N VAL A 140 -8.82 12.05 4.35
CA VAL A 140 -7.92 11.28 5.20
C VAL A 140 -8.74 10.33 6.06
N ILE A 141 -8.27 9.09 6.18
CA ILE A 141 -8.86 8.09 7.05
C ILE A 141 -7.86 7.76 8.15
N HIS A 142 -8.29 7.84 9.39
CA HIS A 142 -7.54 7.44 10.58
C HIS A 142 -8.10 6.11 11.10
N ILE A 143 -7.23 5.14 11.27
CA ILE A 143 -7.58 3.78 11.71
C ILE A 143 -6.87 3.51 13.03
N THR A 144 -7.63 3.13 14.04
CA THR A 144 -7.11 2.69 15.34
C THR A 144 -7.56 1.26 15.64
N GLY A 145 -6.84 0.57 16.52
CA GLY A 145 -7.11 -0.83 16.86
C GLY A 145 -6.05 -1.78 16.30
N ASP A 146 -6.28 -3.07 16.44
CA ASP A 146 -5.35 -4.11 15.99
C ASP A 146 -5.87 -4.82 14.75
N VAL A 147 -5.09 -4.80 13.67
CA VAL A 147 -5.43 -5.49 12.41
C VAL A 147 -5.57 -7.00 12.59
N ARG A 148 -4.91 -7.60 13.59
CA ARG A 148 -5.07 -9.02 13.96
C ARG A 148 -6.42 -9.31 14.60
N GLN A 149 -7.10 -8.27 15.06
CA GLN A 149 -8.43 -8.32 15.67
C GLN A 149 -9.36 -7.33 14.95
N PRO A 150 -9.83 -7.63 13.73
CA PRO A 150 -10.56 -6.68 12.90
C PRO A 150 -11.80 -6.06 13.55
N SER A 151 -12.41 -6.76 14.52
CA SER A 151 -13.55 -6.25 15.30
C SER A 151 -13.20 -5.07 16.21
N THR A 152 -11.91 -4.85 16.51
CA THR A 152 -11.42 -3.72 17.32
C THR A 152 -11.15 -2.47 16.51
N LEU A 153 -11.12 -2.58 15.17
CA LEU A 153 -10.79 -1.47 14.30
C LEU A 153 -11.88 -0.40 14.33
N LYS A 154 -11.43 0.84 14.53
CA LYS A 154 -12.26 2.03 14.45
C LYS A 154 -11.72 2.92 13.35
N TYR A 155 -12.63 3.55 12.65
CA TYR A 155 -12.33 4.39 11.49
C TYR A 155 -12.86 5.79 11.74
N GLU A 156 -12.01 6.80 11.60
CA GLU A 156 -12.40 8.21 11.62
C GLU A 156 -12.05 8.82 10.26
N ASN A 157 -13.00 9.56 9.69
CA ASN A 157 -12.82 10.24 8.41
C ASN A 157 -12.63 11.74 8.60
N TYR A 158 -11.66 12.30 7.92
CA TYR A 158 -11.40 13.74 7.80
C TYR A 158 -11.63 14.13 6.35
N SER A 159 -12.71 14.83 6.06
CA SER A 159 -13.15 15.10 4.68
C SER A 159 -13.75 16.49 4.53
N PHE A 160 -13.99 16.88 3.28
CA PHE A 160 -14.76 18.08 2.95
C PHE A 160 -16.20 17.99 3.48
N HIS A 161 -16.81 16.81 3.45
CA HIS A 161 -18.21 16.64 3.88
C HIS A 161 -18.42 16.90 5.36
N ASN A 162 -17.46 16.55 6.21
CA ASN A 162 -17.51 16.86 7.65
C ASN A 162 -16.76 18.15 8.03
N ARG A 163 -16.37 18.94 7.02
CA ARG A 163 -15.70 20.25 7.17
C ARG A 163 -14.35 20.21 7.90
N LYS A 164 -13.73 19.02 7.99
CA LYS A 164 -12.40 18.87 8.56
C LYS A 164 -11.28 19.11 7.53
N LEU A 165 -11.61 19.02 6.24
CA LEU A 165 -10.70 19.31 5.11
C LEU A 165 -11.40 20.19 4.08
N ILE A 166 -10.60 20.89 3.26
CA ILE A 166 -11.08 21.71 2.14
C ILE A 166 -11.33 20.88 0.86
N THR A 167 -10.91 19.62 0.84
CA THR A 167 -11.04 18.70 -0.29
C THR A 167 -11.13 17.26 0.18
N ASN A 168 -11.70 16.37 -0.64
CA ASN A 168 -11.67 14.93 -0.42
C ASN A 168 -10.50 14.24 -1.12
N THR A 169 -9.68 14.96 -1.88
CA THR A 169 -8.52 14.40 -2.57
C THR A 169 -7.25 14.76 -1.81
N VAL A 170 -6.63 13.76 -1.20
CA VAL A 170 -5.34 13.88 -0.51
C VAL A 170 -4.35 12.93 -1.19
N LEU A 171 -3.21 13.45 -1.62
CA LEU A 171 -2.26 12.69 -2.42
C LEU A 171 -1.15 12.04 -1.58
N CYS A 172 -0.75 12.69 -0.50
CA CYS A 172 0.29 12.19 0.39
C CYS A 172 0.05 12.66 1.83
N ILE A 173 0.65 11.93 2.76
CA ILE A 173 0.64 12.19 4.21
C ILE A 173 2.08 12.11 4.71
N HIS A 174 2.42 12.93 5.68
CA HIS A 174 3.72 12.90 6.33
C HIS A 174 3.57 13.04 7.85
N LEU A 175 4.39 12.27 8.60
CA LEU A 175 4.55 12.45 10.04
C LEU A 175 5.73 13.40 10.28
N ASP A 176 5.48 14.50 10.96
CA ASP A 176 6.51 15.36 11.51
C ASP A 176 7.05 14.71 12.80
N ARG A 177 8.37 14.52 12.86
CA ARG A 177 9.07 13.89 14.01
C ARG A 177 9.89 14.92 14.75
#